data_afb931ef6bd2b3d74390a8992ab25ea7
#
_entry.id   afb931ef6bd2b3d74390a8992ab25ea7
#
_cell.length_a   1.000
_cell.length_b   1.000
_cell.length_c   1.000
_cell.angle_alpha   90.00
_cell.angle_beta   90.00
_cell.angle_gamma   90.00
#
_symmetry.space_group_name_H-M   'P 1'
#
loop_
_entity.id
_entity.type
_entity.pdbx_description
1 polymer ?
#
loop_
_entity_poly.entity_id
_entity_poly.type
_entity_poly.pdbx_seq_one_letter_code
_entity_poly.pdbx_strand_id
1 'polypeptide(L)'
;MAKRYALTFDIDWAPDYAISHCLELLENAECKATFFATHSTPLNLEIIDRGHNLGIHPNFLPGSSQGSDVKEIISECLDYAPDAWCMRTHALVQSTPLLHEIFSKFPQLKLDVSLFMHRSRFAHKVRWDFDGVSFDRLLYNWEDDAQFSGFIKDKMPDLFFGELTVFDFHPIHVFLNSTDGSEYRKLKMEQSLVSLSSLDAHVAEKYINHGLGTRSYLKGVLASKNRCIGLDEI
;
A
#
# COMPACT_ATOMS: atom_id res chain seq x y z
N MET A 1 25.20 -1.41 11.39
CA MET A 1 24.42 -0.18 11.16
C MET A 1 22.94 -0.50 11.44
N ALA A 2 22.15 0.47 11.94
CA ALA A 2 20.71 0.29 12.05
C ALA A 2 20.13 0.13 10.63
N LYS A 3 19.27 -0.85 10.45
CA LYS A 3 18.56 -1.04 9.18
C LYS A 3 17.53 0.08 9.00
N ARG A 4 17.15 0.35 7.76
CA ARG A 4 16.08 1.30 7.42
C ARG A 4 14.88 0.55 6.93
N TYR A 5 13.70 1.14 7.11
CA TYR A 5 12.49 0.62 6.49
C TYR A 5 11.56 1.75 6.06
N ALA A 6 10.79 1.49 5.04
CA ALA A 6 9.69 2.33 4.62
C ALA A 6 8.38 1.54 4.70
N LEU A 7 7.32 2.21 5.11
CA LEU A 7 5.97 1.66 5.16
C LEU A 7 5.15 2.22 4.02
N THR A 8 4.50 1.33 3.30
CA THR A 8 3.50 1.69 2.30
C THR A 8 2.18 0.99 2.61
N PHE A 9 1.07 1.60 2.17
CA PHE A 9 -0.27 1.07 2.32
C PHE A 9 -1.02 1.19 1.01
N ASP A 10 -1.43 0.06 0.45
CA ASP A 10 -2.37 0.04 -0.66
C ASP A 10 -3.79 0.10 -0.09
N ILE A 11 -4.49 1.21 -0.35
CA ILE A 11 -5.79 1.47 0.27
C ILE A 11 -6.85 0.47 -0.18
N ASP A 12 -6.82 0.02 -1.44
CA ASP A 12 -7.67 -1.06 -1.99
C ASP A 12 -9.16 -0.91 -1.66
N TRP A 13 -9.68 0.32 -1.83
CA TRP A 13 -11.06 0.69 -1.47
C TRP A 13 -11.42 0.36 -0.02
N ALA A 14 -10.44 0.34 0.88
CA ALA A 14 -10.68 0.11 2.30
C ALA A 14 -11.62 1.19 2.86
N PRO A 15 -12.52 0.83 3.79
CA PRO A 15 -13.35 1.80 4.47
C PRO A 15 -12.55 2.70 5.41
N ASP A 16 -13.04 3.90 5.64
CA ASP A 16 -12.37 4.95 6.41
C ASP A 16 -11.89 4.49 7.79
N TYR A 17 -12.67 3.67 8.50
CA TYR A 17 -12.26 3.16 9.82
C TYR A 17 -10.99 2.32 9.77
N ALA A 18 -10.76 1.60 8.68
CA ALA A 18 -9.56 0.76 8.52
C ALA A 18 -8.33 1.64 8.23
N ILE A 19 -8.49 2.69 7.42
CA ILE A 19 -7.44 3.67 7.14
C ILE A 19 -7.10 4.44 8.42
N SER A 20 -8.11 4.97 9.14
CA SER A 20 -7.93 5.67 10.43
C SER A 20 -7.18 4.82 11.44
N HIS A 21 -7.50 3.52 11.53
CA HIS A 21 -6.78 2.60 12.42
C HIS A 21 -5.28 2.49 12.09
N CYS A 22 -4.92 2.49 10.81
CA CYS A 22 -3.51 2.52 10.41
C CYS A 22 -2.83 3.84 10.79
N LEU A 23 -3.51 4.98 10.57
CA LEU A 23 -3.00 6.31 10.94
C LEU A 23 -2.72 6.41 12.45
N GLU A 24 -3.63 5.91 13.30
CA GLU A 24 -3.43 5.86 14.76
C GLU A 24 -2.21 5.03 15.16
N LEU A 25 -1.98 3.88 14.51
CA LEU A 25 -0.81 3.04 14.78
C LEU A 25 0.50 3.73 14.40
N LEU A 26 0.50 4.46 13.28
CA LEU A 26 1.67 5.21 12.81
C LEU A 26 1.98 6.41 13.69
N GLU A 27 0.96 7.17 14.09
CA GLU A 27 1.09 8.32 15.01
C GLU A 27 1.70 7.90 16.35
N ASN A 28 1.18 6.83 16.95
CA ASN A 28 1.71 6.30 18.21
C ASN A 28 3.18 5.84 18.12
N ALA A 29 3.68 5.57 16.92
CA ALA A 29 5.04 5.14 16.67
C ALA A 29 5.93 6.25 16.07
N GLU A 30 5.39 7.45 15.85
CA GLU A 30 6.06 8.58 15.19
C GLU A 30 6.69 8.17 13.84
N CYS A 31 5.98 7.34 13.06
CA CYS A 31 6.49 6.74 11.83
C CYS A 31 5.77 7.31 10.61
N LYS A 32 6.54 7.86 9.66
CA LYS A 32 6.02 8.32 8.37
C LYS A 32 5.77 7.13 7.44
N ALA A 33 4.68 7.22 6.65
CA ALA A 33 4.32 6.20 5.66
C ALA A 33 3.89 6.84 4.33
N THR A 34 3.72 6.02 3.31
CA THR A 34 3.10 6.41 2.04
C THR A 34 1.84 5.58 1.81
N PHE A 35 0.72 6.24 1.54
CA PHE A 35 -0.54 5.59 1.19
C PHE A 35 -0.79 5.73 -0.31
N PHE A 36 -1.18 4.65 -0.97
CA PHE A 36 -1.56 4.63 -2.37
C PHE A 36 -3.09 4.60 -2.49
N ALA A 37 -3.67 5.74 -2.83
CA ALA A 37 -5.11 5.95 -2.84
C ALA A 37 -5.77 5.31 -4.07
N THR A 38 -6.92 4.65 -3.84
CA THR A 38 -7.77 4.04 -4.87
C THR A 38 -9.06 4.80 -5.12
N HIS A 39 -9.46 5.70 -4.23
CA HIS A 39 -10.72 6.41 -4.27
C HIS A 39 -10.70 7.71 -3.47
N SER A 40 -11.70 8.54 -3.68
CA SER A 40 -11.90 9.76 -2.91
C SER A 40 -12.46 9.44 -1.53
N THR A 41 -11.77 9.92 -0.48
CA THR A 41 -12.22 9.87 0.90
C THR A 41 -11.71 11.10 1.66
N PRO A 42 -12.41 11.59 2.71
CA PRO A 42 -11.89 12.64 3.57
C PRO A 42 -10.51 12.32 4.17
N LEU A 43 -10.19 11.04 4.32
CA LEU A 43 -8.90 10.61 4.88
C LEU A 43 -7.72 10.89 3.96
N ASN A 44 -7.92 11.12 2.66
CA ASN A 44 -6.82 11.52 1.76
C ASN A 44 -6.16 12.83 2.21
N LEU A 45 -6.96 13.81 2.66
CA LEU A 45 -6.43 15.04 3.24
C LEU A 45 -5.82 14.79 4.62
N GLU A 46 -6.45 13.99 5.45
CA GLU A 46 -5.95 13.67 6.79
C GLU A 46 -4.59 12.95 6.76
N ILE A 47 -4.37 12.05 5.79
CA ILE A 47 -3.08 11.41 5.54
C ILE A 47 -1.98 12.46 5.34
N ILE A 48 -2.25 13.47 4.50
CA ILE A 48 -1.31 14.55 4.20
C ILE A 48 -1.10 15.44 5.42
N ASP A 49 -2.19 15.85 6.11
CA ASP A 49 -2.15 16.73 7.28
C ASP A 49 -1.37 16.12 8.45
N ARG A 50 -1.38 14.78 8.57
CA ARG A 50 -0.58 14.03 9.55
C ARG A 50 0.88 13.81 9.11
N GLY A 51 1.30 14.38 7.96
CA GLY A 51 2.69 14.34 7.48
C GLY A 51 3.07 13.07 6.72
N HIS A 52 2.12 12.23 6.36
CA HIS A 52 2.34 11.08 5.49
C HIS A 52 2.34 11.48 4.01
N ASN A 53 2.87 10.62 3.15
CA ASN A 53 2.80 10.80 1.70
C ASN A 53 1.51 10.16 1.15
N LEU A 54 0.89 10.81 0.18
CA LEU A 54 -0.21 10.26 -0.60
C LEU A 54 0.26 10.07 -2.06
N GLY A 55 0.25 8.83 -2.52
CA GLY A 55 0.43 8.42 -3.91
C GLY A 55 -0.88 7.91 -4.50
N ILE A 56 -0.84 7.43 -5.74
CA ILE A 56 -2.00 6.86 -6.43
C ILE A 56 -1.88 5.34 -6.62
N HIS A 57 -3.04 4.66 -6.62
CA HIS A 57 -3.15 3.21 -6.84
C HIS A 57 -4.03 2.91 -8.06
N PRO A 58 -3.52 3.17 -9.29
CA PRO A 58 -4.31 3.01 -10.50
C PRO A 58 -4.60 1.54 -10.81
N ASN A 59 -5.87 1.24 -11.13
CA ASN A 59 -6.35 -0.09 -11.47
C ASN A 59 -6.54 -0.24 -12.98
N PHE A 60 -5.65 -0.96 -13.63
CA PHE A 60 -5.68 -1.25 -15.07
C PHE A 60 -6.36 -2.59 -15.42
N LEU A 61 -7.00 -3.26 -14.43
CA LEU A 61 -7.76 -4.48 -14.71
C LEU A 61 -9.06 -4.17 -15.46
N PRO A 62 -9.55 -5.10 -16.29
CA PRO A 62 -10.84 -4.94 -16.97
C PRO A 62 -11.98 -4.67 -15.99
N GLY A 63 -12.81 -3.68 -16.26
CA GLY A 63 -13.92 -3.30 -15.38
C GLY A 63 -13.54 -2.39 -14.22
N SER A 64 -12.39 -1.75 -14.29
CA SER A 64 -11.97 -0.74 -13.31
C SER A 64 -13.01 0.37 -13.15
N SER A 65 -13.30 0.75 -11.90
CA SER A 65 -14.15 1.90 -11.58
C SER A 65 -13.47 3.25 -11.84
N GLN A 66 -12.15 3.26 -12.07
CA GLN A 66 -11.36 4.47 -12.30
C GLN A 66 -11.32 4.89 -13.78
N GLY A 67 -11.76 4.04 -14.70
CA GLY A 67 -11.78 4.34 -16.14
C GLY A 67 -11.50 3.13 -17.01
N SER A 68 -11.42 3.37 -18.32
CA SER A 68 -11.26 2.32 -19.34
C SER A 68 -9.90 2.38 -20.06
N ASP A 69 -9.19 3.49 -19.96
CA ASP A 69 -7.87 3.68 -20.55
C ASP A 69 -6.90 4.37 -19.57
N VAL A 70 -5.64 4.43 -19.95
CA VAL A 70 -4.56 4.98 -19.09
C VAL A 70 -4.84 6.43 -18.69
N LYS A 71 -5.36 7.25 -19.61
CA LYS A 71 -5.59 8.66 -19.33
C LYS A 71 -6.73 8.85 -18.33
N GLU A 72 -7.85 8.16 -18.55
CA GLU A 72 -9.00 8.22 -17.65
C GLU A 72 -8.61 7.74 -16.25
N ILE A 73 -7.99 6.56 -16.15
CA ILE A 73 -7.60 5.96 -14.86
C ILE A 73 -6.65 6.87 -14.08
N ILE A 74 -5.59 7.37 -14.70
CA ILE A 74 -4.62 8.21 -13.99
C ILE A 74 -5.23 9.58 -13.66
N SER A 75 -6.05 10.18 -14.56
CA SER A 75 -6.73 11.44 -14.26
C SER A 75 -7.68 11.31 -13.07
N GLU A 76 -8.50 10.27 -13.05
CA GLU A 76 -9.38 9.96 -11.89
C GLU A 76 -8.58 9.82 -10.59
N CYS A 77 -7.45 9.10 -10.64
CA CYS A 77 -6.58 8.96 -9.47
C CYS A 77 -6.01 10.30 -9.00
N LEU A 78 -5.64 11.18 -9.93
CA LEU A 78 -5.10 12.51 -9.62
C LEU A 78 -6.19 13.49 -9.15
N ASP A 79 -7.45 13.27 -9.47
CA ASP A 79 -8.54 14.12 -8.98
C ASP A 79 -8.69 14.02 -7.45
N TYR A 80 -8.43 12.85 -6.86
CA TYR A 80 -8.46 12.68 -5.40
C TYR A 80 -7.09 12.69 -4.71
N ALA A 81 -6.00 12.72 -5.48
CA ALA A 81 -4.62 12.86 -4.99
C ALA A 81 -3.79 13.77 -5.92
N PRO A 82 -4.13 15.08 -6.03
CA PRO A 82 -3.59 15.98 -7.07
C PRO A 82 -2.07 16.19 -6.96
N ASP A 83 -1.51 16.13 -5.76
CA ASP A 83 -0.09 16.32 -5.50
C ASP A 83 0.70 15.01 -5.48
N ALA A 84 0.09 13.91 -5.92
CA ALA A 84 0.75 12.61 -5.97
C ALA A 84 1.95 12.64 -6.93
N TRP A 85 3.10 12.26 -6.40
CA TRP A 85 4.36 12.14 -7.14
C TRP A 85 4.82 10.70 -7.34
N CYS A 86 4.15 9.74 -6.67
CA CYS A 86 4.46 8.32 -6.72
C CYS A 86 3.20 7.48 -6.95
N MET A 87 3.39 6.29 -7.50
CA MET A 87 2.32 5.33 -7.73
C MET A 87 2.75 3.89 -7.44
N ARG A 88 1.75 3.06 -7.15
CA ARG A 88 1.81 1.61 -7.27
C ARG A 88 0.57 1.15 -8.03
N THR A 89 0.72 0.31 -9.05
CA THR A 89 -0.43 -0.18 -9.81
C THR A 89 -1.16 -1.30 -9.06
N HIS A 90 -2.50 -1.24 -9.02
CA HIS A 90 -3.32 -2.29 -8.43
C HIS A 90 -3.05 -3.65 -9.09
N ALA A 91 -2.98 -4.70 -8.27
CA ALA A 91 -2.61 -6.05 -8.71
C ALA A 91 -1.28 -6.12 -9.50
N LEU A 92 -0.41 -5.11 -9.32
CA LEU A 92 0.92 -4.99 -9.96
C LEU A 92 0.87 -5.08 -11.49
N VAL A 93 -0.23 -4.66 -12.12
CA VAL A 93 -0.37 -4.62 -13.58
C VAL A 93 0.65 -3.65 -14.15
N GLN A 94 1.68 -4.17 -14.81
CA GLN A 94 2.76 -3.38 -15.36
C GLN A 94 3.33 -3.97 -16.65
N SER A 95 3.76 -3.10 -17.52
CA SER A 95 4.58 -3.44 -18.69
C SER A 95 5.41 -2.23 -19.08
N THR A 96 6.48 -2.43 -19.84
CA THR A 96 7.29 -1.33 -20.37
C THR A 96 6.46 -0.30 -21.12
N PRO A 97 5.58 -0.66 -22.08
CA PRO A 97 4.76 0.31 -22.77
C PRO A 97 3.80 1.06 -21.87
N LEU A 98 3.16 0.38 -20.91
CA LEU A 98 2.23 1.01 -19.96
C LEU A 98 2.93 2.05 -19.09
N LEU A 99 4.05 1.71 -18.49
CA LEU A 99 4.82 2.64 -17.64
C LEU A 99 5.34 3.82 -18.46
N HIS A 100 5.88 3.57 -19.65
CA HIS A 100 6.31 4.63 -20.55
C HIS A 100 5.16 5.61 -20.89
N GLU A 101 3.98 5.10 -21.21
CA GLU A 101 2.79 5.91 -21.49
C GLU A 101 2.40 6.75 -20.28
N ILE A 102 2.33 6.17 -19.08
CA ILE A 102 1.97 6.88 -17.84
C ILE A 102 2.94 8.02 -17.57
N PHE A 103 4.24 7.74 -17.46
CA PHE A 103 5.25 8.74 -17.09
C PHE A 103 5.51 9.77 -18.18
N SER A 104 5.21 9.46 -19.45
CA SER A 104 5.22 10.40 -20.56
C SER A 104 4.06 11.41 -20.48
N LYS A 105 2.84 10.93 -20.19
CA LYS A 105 1.63 11.75 -20.14
C LYS A 105 1.44 12.51 -18.82
N PHE A 106 1.96 11.98 -17.74
CA PHE A 106 1.79 12.51 -16.37
C PHE A 106 3.15 12.78 -15.71
N PRO A 107 3.87 13.82 -16.15
CA PRO A 107 5.24 14.09 -15.72
C PRO A 107 5.38 14.51 -14.23
N GLN A 108 4.26 14.79 -13.53
CA GLN A 108 4.26 14.98 -12.07
C GLN A 108 4.57 13.69 -11.31
N LEU A 109 4.22 12.52 -11.85
CA LEU A 109 4.63 11.24 -11.31
C LEU A 109 6.13 11.04 -11.55
N LYS A 110 6.86 10.64 -10.52
CA LYS A 110 8.33 10.48 -10.53
C LYS A 110 8.79 9.12 -10.09
N LEU A 111 7.95 8.39 -9.34
CA LEU A 111 8.32 7.13 -8.73
C LEU A 111 7.24 6.07 -8.98
N ASP A 112 7.66 4.93 -9.52
CA ASP A 112 6.88 3.68 -9.57
C ASP A 112 7.34 2.71 -8.48
N VAL A 113 6.40 2.21 -7.67
CA VAL A 113 6.65 1.25 -6.60
C VAL A 113 5.96 -0.10 -6.88
N SER A 114 5.69 -0.42 -8.15
CA SER A 114 4.97 -1.64 -8.55
C SER A 114 5.89 -2.87 -8.72
N LEU A 115 7.17 -2.77 -8.38
CA LEU A 115 8.12 -3.88 -8.53
C LEU A 115 8.23 -4.68 -7.24
N PHE A 116 7.41 -5.74 -7.12
CA PHE A 116 7.46 -6.65 -5.98
C PHE A 116 8.55 -7.73 -6.15
N MET A 117 9.44 -7.82 -5.16
CA MET A 117 10.48 -8.85 -5.11
C MET A 117 10.53 -9.47 -3.72
N HIS A 118 9.67 -10.44 -3.49
CA HIS A 118 9.46 -11.05 -2.18
C HIS A 118 10.78 -11.46 -1.50
N ARG A 119 10.98 -10.94 -0.26
CA ARG A 119 12.16 -11.21 0.58
C ARG A 119 13.51 -10.90 -0.08
N SER A 120 13.52 -10.07 -1.13
CA SER A 120 14.79 -9.58 -1.68
C SER A 120 15.59 -8.86 -0.59
N ARG A 121 16.89 -9.12 -0.51
CA ARG A 121 17.79 -8.41 0.40
C ARG A 121 18.19 -7.02 -0.13
N PHE A 122 17.75 -6.71 -1.34
CA PHE A 122 18.08 -5.48 -2.03
C PHE A 122 16.80 -4.75 -2.39
N ALA A 123 16.45 -3.70 -1.64
CA ALA A 123 15.47 -2.73 -2.06
C ALA A 123 16.25 -1.56 -2.66
N HIS A 124 16.20 -1.41 -3.97
CA HIS A 124 16.90 -0.37 -4.69
C HIS A 124 15.94 0.51 -5.45
N LYS A 125 16.25 1.79 -5.48
CA LYS A 125 15.71 2.72 -6.45
C LYS A 125 16.56 2.65 -7.72
N VAL A 126 15.92 2.34 -8.84
CA VAL A 126 16.54 2.20 -10.16
C VAL A 126 16.00 3.30 -11.06
N ARG A 127 16.90 4.04 -11.70
CA ARG A 127 16.51 5.01 -12.71
C ARG A 127 16.12 4.31 -13.98
N TRP A 128 14.91 4.59 -14.44
CA TRP A 128 14.43 4.27 -15.77
C TRP A 128 14.68 5.46 -16.69
N ASP A 129 15.32 5.22 -17.83
CA ASP A 129 15.57 6.24 -18.83
C ASP A 129 15.43 5.59 -20.22
N PHE A 130 14.36 5.88 -20.90
CA PHE A 130 14.06 5.30 -22.20
C PHE A 130 13.19 6.26 -23.04
N ASP A 131 13.59 6.51 -24.30
CA ASP A 131 12.87 7.29 -25.28
C ASP A 131 12.41 8.68 -24.78
N GLY A 132 13.31 9.38 -24.06
CA GLY A 132 13.05 10.71 -23.52
C GLY A 132 12.16 10.76 -22.27
N VAL A 133 11.68 9.61 -21.79
CA VAL A 133 10.91 9.48 -20.54
C VAL A 133 11.81 8.96 -19.44
N SER A 134 11.78 9.61 -18.29
CA SER A 134 12.67 9.31 -17.19
C SER A 134 11.93 9.35 -15.86
N PHE A 135 11.99 8.25 -15.10
CA PHE A 135 11.39 8.10 -13.78
C PHE A 135 12.16 7.10 -12.93
N ASP A 136 11.91 7.08 -11.64
CA ASP A 136 12.51 6.12 -10.74
C ASP A 136 11.57 4.94 -10.49
N ARG A 137 12.14 3.75 -10.32
CA ARG A 137 11.44 2.55 -9.87
C ARG A 137 12.04 2.10 -8.55
N LEU A 138 11.20 1.95 -7.53
CA LEU A 138 11.58 1.40 -6.24
C LEU A 138 11.00 0.00 -6.09
N LEU A 139 11.88 -0.93 -5.78
CA LEU A 139 11.50 -2.28 -5.42
C LEU A 139 10.97 -2.30 -3.98
N TYR A 140 9.84 -3.00 -3.75
CA TYR A 140 9.41 -3.37 -2.42
C TYR A 140 9.51 -4.88 -2.21
N ASN A 141 9.72 -5.31 -0.97
CA ASN A 141 10.16 -6.68 -0.71
C ASN A 141 9.33 -7.44 0.32
N TRP A 142 8.25 -6.85 0.80
CA TRP A 142 7.29 -7.54 1.65
C TRP A 142 5.88 -6.97 1.45
N GLU A 143 4.88 -7.86 1.47
CA GLU A 143 3.47 -7.55 1.28
C GLU A 143 2.63 -8.50 2.15
N ASP A 144 1.62 -8.00 2.83
CA ASP A 144 0.87 -8.77 3.81
C ASP A 144 0.02 -9.88 3.19
N ASP A 145 -0.66 -9.66 2.09
CA ASP A 145 -1.49 -10.66 1.43
C ASP A 145 -0.67 -11.72 0.68
N ALA A 146 0.51 -11.37 0.18
CA ALA A 146 1.47 -12.34 -0.36
C ALA A 146 1.99 -13.32 0.71
N GLN A 147 1.87 -12.95 2.01
CA GLN A 147 2.23 -13.81 3.13
C GLN A 147 1.13 -14.80 3.52
N PHE A 148 -0.11 -14.61 3.09
CA PHE A 148 -1.24 -15.46 3.52
C PHE A 148 -1.06 -16.93 3.21
N SER A 149 -0.31 -17.30 2.18
CA SER A 149 0.03 -18.68 1.86
C SER A 149 1.17 -19.26 2.73
N GLY A 150 1.91 -18.41 3.43
CA GLY A 150 3.12 -18.75 4.17
C GLY A 150 3.21 -18.20 5.58
N PHE A 151 2.12 -17.60 6.11
CA PHE A 151 2.08 -17.18 7.51
C PHE A 151 2.27 -18.40 8.40
N ILE A 152 3.39 -18.42 9.09
CA ILE A 152 3.67 -19.40 10.13
C ILE A 152 2.83 -18.99 11.33
N LYS A 153 1.78 -19.77 11.63
CA LYS A 153 0.77 -19.47 12.64
C LYS A 153 1.33 -19.12 14.03
N ASP A 154 2.56 -19.49 14.33
CA ASP A 154 3.13 -19.43 15.67
C ASP A 154 4.43 -18.63 15.78
N LYS A 155 4.92 -18.00 14.72
CA LYS A 155 6.21 -17.29 14.74
C LYS A 155 6.22 -16.08 13.84
N MET A 156 6.55 -14.93 14.41
CA MET A 156 6.89 -13.73 13.64
C MET A 156 8.12 -14.04 12.78
N PRO A 157 8.05 -13.97 11.44
CA PRO A 157 9.23 -14.16 10.60
C PRO A 157 10.23 -13.00 10.75
N ASP A 158 11.42 -13.16 10.17
CA ASP A 158 12.39 -12.08 10.10
C ASP A 158 11.76 -10.88 9.37
N LEU A 159 11.67 -9.76 10.09
CA LEU A 159 10.96 -8.56 9.63
C LEU A 159 11.77 -7.71 8.68
N PHE A 160 13.09 -7.84 8.65
CA PHE A 160 13.94 -6.92 7.91
C PHE A 160 14.91 -7.65 7.00
N PHE A 161 14.83 -7.33 5.71
CA PHE A 161 15.66 -7.90 4.65
C PHE A 161 16.70 -6.85 4.19
N GLY A 162 18.00 -7.16 4.31
CA GLY A 162 19.05 -6.25 3.85
C GLY A 162 19.17 -4.95 4.66
N GLU A 163 19.61 -3.86 4.02
CA GLU A 163 19.79 -2.53 4.63
C GLU A 163 18.52 -1.68 4.60
N LEU A 164 17.68 -1.89 3.59
CA LEU A 164 16.38 -1.26 3.43
C LEU A 164 15.32 -2.35 3.19
N THR A 165 14.23 -2.27 3.95
CA THR A 165 13.02 -3.06 3.72
C THR A 165 11.85 -2.12 3.42
N VAL A 166 11.20 -2.32 2.28
CA VAL A 166 9.99 -1.61 1.92
C VAL A 166 8.81 -2.56 2.10
N PHE A 167 7.96 -2.24 3.07
CA PHE A 167 6.77 -3.02 3.40
C PHE A 167 5.56 -2.46 2.69
N ASP A 168 4.65 -3.36 2.34
CA ASP A 168 3.31 -3.02 1.92
C ASP A 168 2.27 -3.70 2.81
N PHE A 169 1.28 -2.92 3.24
CA PHE A 169 0.16 -3.34 4.04
C PHE A 169 -1.15 -2.87 3.40
N HIS A 170 -2.21 -3.65 3.60
CA HIS A 170 -3.56 -3.24 3.24
C HIS A 170 -4.34 -2.85 4.50
N PRO A 171 -4.91 -1.64 4.60
CA PRO A 171 -5.59 -1.18 5.81
C PRO A 171 -6.64 -2.14 6.34
N ILE A 172 -7.42 -2.77 5.47
CA ILE A 172 -8.44 -3.75 5.89
C ILE A 172 -7.81 -4.99 6.55
N HIS A 173 -6.66 -5.45 6.06
CA HIS A 173 -5.96 -6.59 6.64
C HIS A 173 -5.30 -6.24 7.98
N VAL A 174 -4.82 -5.00 8.12
CA VAL A 174 -4.34 -4.49 9.41
C VAL A 174 -5.49 -4.41 10.41
N PHE A 175 -6.66 -3.85 10.03
CA PHE A 175 -7.83 -3.74 10.90
C PHE A 175 -8.33 -5.12 11.36
N LEU A 176 -8.49 -6.05 10.45
CA LEU A 176 -8.93 -7.42 10.76
C LEU A 176 -7.86 -8.25 11.44
N ASN A 177 -6.60 -7.78 11.46
CA ASN A 177 -5.44 -8.56 11.88
C ASN A 177 -5.36 -9.91 11.13
N SER A 178 -5.55 -9.88 9.82
CA SER A 178 -5.71 -11.05 8.96
C SER A 178 -4.53 -12.02 9.05
N THR A 179 -4.82 -13.32 8.93
CA THR A 179 -3.81 -14.40 8.95
C THR A 179 -3.62 -15.02 7.56
N ASP A 180 -4.73 -15.37 6.90
CA ASP A 180 -4.77 -16.03 5.59
C ASP A 180 -5.82 -15.42 4.65
N GLY A 181 -6.32 -14.23 5.01
CA GLY A 181 -7.37 -13.52 4.29
C GLY A 181 -8.76 -14.14 4.44
N SER A 182 -8.95 -15.18 5.25
CA SER A 182 -10.26 -15.79 5.47
C SER A 182 -11.21 -14.86 6.20
N GLU A 183 -10.71 -14.04 7.11
CA GLU A 183 -11.44 -13.01 7.83
C GLU A 183 -12.08 -12.02 6.86
N TYR A 184 -11.28 -11.50 5.95
CA TYR A 184 -11.75 -10.55 4.93
C TYR A 184 -12.73 -11.18 3.95
N ARG A 185 -12.48 -12.42 3.50
CA ARG A 185 -13.42 -13.15 2.63
C ARG A 185 -14.78 -13.34 3.31
N LYS A 186 -14.83 -13.69 4.59
CA LYS A 186 -16.09 -13.82 5.35
C LYS A 186 -16.83 -12.49 5.46
N LEU A 187 -16.11 -11.40 5.77
CA LEU A 187 -16.67 -10.06 5.82
C LEU A 187 -17.30 -9.66 4.47
N LYS A 188 -16.57 -9.87 3.37
CA LYS A 188 -17.09 -9.60 2.01
C LYS A 188 -18.31 -10.45 1.66
N MET A 189 -18.35 -11.70 2.10
CA MET A 189 -19.51 -12.56 1.88
C MET A 189 -20.75 -12.10 2.67
N GLU A 190 -20.59 -11.71 3.93
CA GLU A 190 -21.69 -11.18 4.75
C GLU A 190 -22.23 -9.86 4.20
N GLN A 191 -21.37 -9.03 3.62
CA GLN A 191 -21.72 -7.72 3.07
C GLN A 191 -21.59 -7.65 1.54
N SER A 192 -21.97 -8.71 0.85
CA SER A 192 -21.76 -8.87 -0.61
C SER A 192 -22.47 -7.84 -1.49
N LEU A 193 -23.43 -7.09 -0.95
CA LEU A 193 -24.22 -6.09 -1.68
C LEU A 193 -23.72 -4.65 -1.49
N VAL A 194 -22.69 -4.43 -0.67
CA VAL A 194 -22.10 -3.10 -0.46
C VAL A 194 -20.73 -2.99 -1.09
N SER A 195 -20.33 -1.75 -1.43
CA SER A 195 -18.97 -1.49 -1.92
C SER A 195 -17.93 -1.76 -0.82
N LEU A 196 -16.69 -2.04 -1.20
CA LEU A 196 -15.61 -2.30 -0.24
C LEU A 196 -15.40 -1.13 0.71
N SER A 197 -15.46 0.11 0.20
CA SER A 197 -15.32 1.34 0.99
C SER A 197 -16.49 1.61 1.95
N SER A 198 -17.59 0.87 1.81
CA SER A 198 -18.80 1.00 2.63
C SER A 198 -19.03 -0.19 3.56
N LEU A 199 -18.03 -1.07 3.74
CA LEU A 199 -18.13 -2.18 4.69
C LEU A 199 -18.34 -1.64 6.11
N ASP A 200 -19.32 -2.21 6.81
CA ASP A 200 -19.72 -1.76 8.16
C ASP A 200 -18.68 -2.16 9.21
N ALA A 201 -18.27 -1.21 10.04
CA ALA A 201 -17.27 -1.42 11.08
C ALA A 201 -17.69 -2.46 12.14
N HIS A 202 -18.97 -2.40 12.61
CA HIS A 202 -19.47 -3.35 13.64
C HIS A 202 -19.56 -4.77 13.10
N VAL A 203 -19.84 -4.92 11.78
CA VAL A 203 -19.79 -6.23 11.15
C VAL A 203 -18.34 -6.70 11.02
N ALA A 204 -17.42 -5.81 10.63
CA ALA A 204 -16.00 -6.13 10.49
C ALA A 204 -15.37 -6.57 11.83
N GLU A 205 -15.74 -5.94 12.94
CA GLU A 205 -15.25 -6.30 14.29
C GLU A 205 -15.45 -7.78 14.64
N LYS A 206 -16.49 -8.43 14.14
CA LYS A 206 -16.78 -9.87 14.37
C LYS A 206 -15.71 -10.79 13.76
N TYR A 207 -14.98 -10.27 12.78
CA TYR A 207 -13.99 -11.04 12.04
C TYR A 207 -12.55 -10.70 12.42
N ILE A 208 -12.35 -9.87 13.45
CA ILE A 208 -11.00 -9.55 13.93
C ILE A 208 -10.35 -10.82 14.50
N ASN A 209 -9.19 -11.16 13.96
CA ASN A 209 -8.35 -12.19 14.55
C ASN A 209 -7.66 -11.65 15.81
N HIS A 210 -7.78 -12.38 16.92
CA HIS A 210 -7.17 -12.03 18.21
C HIS A 210 -5.78 -12.65 18.46
N GLY A 211 -5.30 -13.47 17.52
CA GLY A 211 -3.96 -14.06 17.54
C GLY A 211 -2.92 -13.20 16.81
N LEU A 212 -1.84 -13.83 16.35
CA LEU A 212 -0.86 -13.20 15.47
C LEU A 212 -1.47 -13.03 14.06
N GLY A 213 -1.21 -11.89 13.43
CA GLY A 213 -1.67 -11.57 12.09
C GLY A 213 -1.03 -10.28 11.57
N THR A 214 -1.57 -9.72 10.51
CA THR A 214 -1.04 -8.54 9.80
C THR A 214 -0.80 -7.34 10.73
N ARG A 215 -1.78 -7.01 11.60
CA ARG A 215 -1.63 -5.92 12.59
C ARG A 215 -0.52 -6.21 13.60
N SER A 216 -0.41 -7.45 14.06
CA SER A 216 0.66 -7.87 14.97
C SER A 216 2.03 -7.69 14.31
N TYR A 217 2.10 -7.95 13.04
CA TYR A 217 3.27 -7.76 12.20
C TYR A 217 3.66 -6.28 12.12
N LEU A 218 2.71 -5.43 11.71
CA LEU A 218 2.92 -3.98 11.65
C LEU A 218 3.41 -3.44 13.00
N LYS A 219 2.76 -3.82 14.10
CA LYS A 219 3.21 -3.44 15.45
C LYS A 219 4.64 -3.91 15.77
N GLY A 220 5.03 -5.09 15.33
CA GLY A 220 6.39 -5.59 15.47
C GLY A 220 7.41 -4.78 14.66
N VAL A 221 7.06 -4.35 13.45
CA VAL A 221 7.88 -3.45 12.62
C VAL A 221 8.04 -2.09 13.31
N LEU A 222 6.93 -1.50 13.76
CA LEU A 222 6.91 -0.19 14.43
C LEU A 222 7.69 -0.18 15.75
N ALA A 223 7.63 -1.27 16.53
CA ALA A 223 8.37 -1.42 17.79
C ALA A 223 9.88 -1.68 17.58
N SER A 224 10.32 -1.84 16.34
CA SER A 224 11.74 -2.11 16.07
C SER A 224 12.61 -0.88 16.33
N LYS A 225 13.91 -1.13 16.62
CA LYS A 225 14.92 -0.07 16.73
C LYS A 225 15.47 0.40 15.40
N ASN A 226 14.91 -0.06 14.28
CA ASN A 226 15.32 0.35 12.95
C ASN A 226 14.70 1.71 12.59
N ARG A 227 15.32 2.42 11.65
CA ARG A 227 14.88 3.77 11.27
C ARG A 227 13.72 3.66 10.25
N CYS A 228 12.56 4.20 10.61
CA CYS A 228 11.48 4.50 9.68
C CYS A 228 11.86 5.69 8.80
N ILE A 229 11.65 5.58 7.50
CA ILE A 229 11.87 6.67 6.52
C ILE A 229 10.70 6.74 5.55
N GLY A 230 10.40 7.94 5.05
CA GLY A 230 9.46 8.12 3.94
C GLY A 230 10.04 7.65 2.60
N LEU A 231 9.19 7.39 1.61
CA LEU A 231 9.66 7.09 0.24
C LEU A 231 10.40 8.27 -0.38
N ASP A 232 10.09 9.48 0.03
CA ASP A 232 10.75 10.73 -0.37
C ASP A 232 12.18 10.87 0.19
N GLU A 233 12.57 10.02 1.16
CA GLU A 233 13.93 9.97 1.72
C GLU A 233 14.81 8.88 1.09
N ILE A 234 14.29 8.09 0.14
CA ILE A 234 15.03 7.03 -0.57
C ILE A 234 15.63 7.58 -1.91
#